data_82acf78b01cd46e4cd9538297707dc2e
#
_entry.id   82acf78b01cd46e4cd9538297707dc2e
#
_cell.length_a   1.000
_cell.length_b   1.000
_cell.length_c   1.000
_cell.angle_alpha   90.00
_cell.angle_beta   90.00
_cell.angle_gamma   90.00
#
_symmetry.space_group_name_H-M   'P 1'
#
loop_
_entity.id
_entity.type
_entity.pdbx_description
1 polymer ?
#
loop_
_entity_poly.entity_id
_entity_poly.type
_entity_poly.pdbx_seq_one_letter_code
_entity_poly.pdbx_strand_id
1 'polypeptide(L)'
;LDRAAGMGFGVDAATELECHFFTDDWTPIYDDINCYSLYRGFEMEPFMLDIRESLRRTGIEVEATNVEYGPGQTEINLRYGSLMDMADHTVYFKYIVRLVAKRHGLNVTFMAKPFLQEAGNGMHVHQSLTRDGRNVFAERDEDSILGNSTMRRYLTGLLRHHKELQLVMTPTI
;
A
#
# COMPACT_ATOMS: atom_id res chain seq x y z
N LEU A 1 12.39 0.66 -15.97
CA LEU A 1 13.55 1.10 -15.17
C LEU A 1 14.70 1.61 -16.04
N ASP A 2 15.04 0.95 -17.14
CA ASP A 2 16.17 1.33 -18.02
C ASP A 2 16.11 2.80 -18.49
N ARG A 3 14.89 3.28 -18.76
CA ARG A 3 14.71 4.68 -19.16
C ARG A 3 15.01 5.65 -18.02
N ALA A 4 14.60 5.33 -16.79
CA ALA A 4 14.93 6.15 -15.62
C ALA A 4 16.43 6.11 -15.33
N ALA A 5 17.05 4.94 -15.40
CA ALA A 5 18.50 4.78 -15.26
C ALA A 5 19.27 5.55 -16.33
N GLY A 6 18.81 5.51 -17.60
CA GLY A 6 19.38 6.30 -18.69
C GLY A 6 19.27 7.84 -18.49
N MET A 7 18.35 8.28 -17.63
CA MET A 7 18.22 9.68 -17.20
C MET A 7 18.99 9.98 -15.89
N GLY A 8 19.71 9.00 -15.35
CA GLY A 8 20.49 9.11 -14.13
C GLY A 8 19.65 9.03 -12.85
N PHE A 9 18.48 8.35 -12.89
CA PHE A 9 17.63 8.17 -11.72
C PHE A 9 17.47 6.70 -11.32
N GLY A 10 17.59 6.43 -10.01
CA GLY A 10 16.97 5.30 -9.37
C GLY A 10 15.50 5.60 -9.06
N VAL A 11 14.70 4.55 -8.85
CA VAL A 11 13.27 4.69 -8.51
C VAL A 11 13.01 3.82 -7.29
N ASP A 12 12.54 4.44 -6.22
CA ASP A 12 12.04 3.76 -5.03
C ASP A 12 10.53 3.90 -4.93
N ALA A 13 9.89 2.88 -4.35
CA ALA A 13 8.46 2.87 -4.12
C ALA A 13 8.11 2.23 -2.77
N ALA A 14 6.92 2.55 -2.27
CA ALA A 14 6.25 1.84 -1.19
C ALA A 14 4.79 1.64 -1.55
N THR A 15 4.16 0.61 -1.01
CA THR A 15 2.73 0.37 -1.18
C THR A 15 2.03 0.31 0.16
N GLU A 16 0.88 0.96 0.24
CA GLU A 16 -0.09 0.87 1.33
C GLU A 16 -1.29 0.09 0.81
N LEU A 17 -1.49 -1.11 1.31
CA LEU A 17 -2.55 -2.00 0.83
C LEU A 17 -3.65 -2.13 1.86
N GLU A 18 -4.87 -1.79 1.45
CA GLU A 18 -6.06 -2.02 2.24
C GLU A 18 -6.73 -3.35 1.88
N CYS A 19 -7.31 -3.98 2.88
CA CYS A 19 -8.09 -5.20 2.74
C CYS A 19 -9.15 -5.31 3.83
N HIS A 20 -10.21 -6.09 3.57
CA HIS A 20 -11.22 -6.41 4.57
C HIS A 20 -11.07 -7.86 5.02
N PHE A 21 -11.09 -8.06 6.34
CA PHE A 21 -11.08 -9.37 6.98
C PHE A 21 -12.49 -9.79 7.40
N PHE A 22 -12.77 -11.08 7.25
CA PHE A 22 -14.06 -11.70 7.55
C PHE A 22 -13.83 -12.96 8.36
N THR A 23 -14.84 -13.35 9.12
CA THR A 23 -14.97 -14.68 9.67
C THR A 23 -15.12 -15.73 8.56
N ASP A 24 -15.15 -17.02 8.91
CA ASP A 24 -15.25 -18.10 7.92
C ASP A 24 -16.57 -18.07 7.13
N ASP A 25 -17.63 -17.50 7.69
CA ASP A 25 -18.94 -17.31 7.04
C ASP A 25 -19.08 -15.98 6.28
N TRP A 26 -17.99 -15.27 6.04
CA TRP A 26 -17.95 -13.97 5.37
C TRP A 26 -18.64 -12.83 6.12
N THR A 27 -18.81 -12.93 7.43
CA THR A 27 -19.19 -11.80 8.27
C THR A 27 -17.95 -10.93 8.56
N PRO A 28 -17.98 -9.59 8.44
CA PRO A 28 -16.86 -8.75 8.85
C PRO A 28 -16.45 -9.02 10.29
N ILE A 29 -15.16 -9.00 10.59
CA ILE A 29 -14.65 -9.25 11.95
C ILE A 29 -15.08 -8.17 12.96
N TYR A 30 -15.51 -7.01 12.47
CA TYR A 30 -16.24 -5.95 13.17
C TYR A 30 -17.07 -5.16 12.16
N ASP A 31 -18.14 -4.50 12.60
CA ASP A 31 -19.12 -3.79 11.73
C ASP A 31 -19.27 -2.30 12.04
N ASP A 32 -18.56 -1.79 13.03
CA ASP A 32 -18.57 -0.40 13.45
C ASP A 32 -17.38 0.41 12.86
N ILE A 33 -17.48 1.74 12.89
CA ILE A 33 -16.41 2.63 12.46
C ILE A 33 -15.33 2.67 13.54
N ASN A 34 -14.14 2.18 13.23
CA ASN A 34 -13.02 2.06 14.15
C ASN A 34 -11.69 2.61 13.60
N CYS A 35 -11.73 3.54 12.67
CA CYS A 35 -10.53 4.09 12.05
C CYS A 35 -9.49 4.50 13.09
N TYR A 36 -8.29 3.91 12.97
CA TYR A 36 -7.15 4.08 13.90
C TYR A 36 -7.43 3.69 15.36
N SER A 37 -8.45 2.85 15.61
CA SER A 37 -8.74 2.35 16.95
C SER A 37 -7.64 1.46 17.49
N LEU A 38 -7.02 1.87 18.60
CA LEU A 38 -6.03 1.04 19.31
C LEU A 38 -6.68 -0.21 19.89
N TYR A 39 -7.93 -0.13 20.34
CA TYR A 39 -8.65 -1.27 20.90
C TYR A 39 -8.86 -2.36 19.84
N ARG A 40 -9.37 -2.01 18.65
CA ARG A 40 -9.53 -2.95 17.54
C ARG A 40 -8.19 -3.48 17.04
N GLY A 41 -7.17 -2.61 16.98
CA GLY A 41 -5.82 -3.04 16.67
C GLY A 41 -5.30 -4.11 17.62
N PHE A 42 -5.58 -3.98 18.91
CA PHE A 42 -5.21 -4.97 19.92
C PHE A 42 -5.97 -6.30 19.74
N GLU A 43 -7.27 -6.25 19.46
CA GLU A 43 -8.08 -7.46 19.19
C GLU A 43 -7.58 -8.22 17.94
N MET A 44 -7.12 -7.51 16.94
CA MET A 44 -6.59 -8.06 15.69
C MET A 44 -5.14 -8.56 15.82
N GLU A 45 -4.41 -8.16 16.86
CA GLU A 45 -2.98 -8.40 17.00
C GLU A 45 -2.55 -9.87 16.84
N PRO A 46 -3.30 -10.89 17.32
CA PRO A 46 -2.87 -12.27 17.16
C PRO A 46 -2.63 -12.71 15.72
N PHE A 47 -3.50 -12.36 14.77
CA PHE A 47 -3.30 -12.69 13.36
C PHE A 47 -2.45 -11.65 12.62
N MET A 48 -2.51 -10.38 13.03
CA MET A 48 -1.68 -9.32 12.46
C MET A 48 -0.19 -9.52 12.77
N LEU A 49 0.14 -9.99 13.97
CA LEU A 49 1.51 -10.37 14.32
C LEU A 49 2.02 -11.50 13.40
N ASP A 50 1.21 -12.54 13.17
CA ASP A 50 1.58 -13.65 12.29
C ASP A 50 1.74 -13.19 10.83
N ILE A 51 0.94 -12.22 10.36
CA ILE A 51 1.10 -11.62 9.04
C ILE A 51 2.46 -10.91 8.97
N ARG A 52 2.76 -9.99 9.90
CA ARG A 52 4.02 -9.25 9.93
C ARG A 52 5.23 -10.18 10.00
N GLU A 53 5.20 -11.20 10.86
CA GLU A 53 6.29 -12.17 10.99
C GLU A 53 6.46 -13.03 9.73
N SER A 54 5.37 -13.45 9.09
CA SER A 54 5.42 -14.22 7.84
C SER A 54 6.01 -13.37 6.71
N LEU A 55 5.61 -12.11 6.60
CA LEU A 55 6.17 -11.16 5.64
C LEU A 55 7.67 -10.93 5.90
N ARG A 56 8.04 -10.65 7.15
CA ARG A 56 9.45 -10.44 7.52
C ARG A 56 10.34 -11.62 7.19
N ARG A 57 9.87 -12.86 7.39
CA ARG A 57 10.61 -14.09 7.04
C ARG A 57 10.85 -14.26 5.54
N THR A 58 10.04 -13.62 4.71
CA THR A 58 10.21 -13.60 3.24
C THR A 58 10.95 -12.36 2.75
N GLY A 59 11.51 -11.55 3.66
CA GLY A 59 12.24 -10.33 3.33
C GLY A 59 11.36 -9.11 3.06
N ILE A 60 10.05 -9.19 3.36
CA ILE A 60 9.10 -8.08 3.18
C ILE A 60 8.92 -7.40 4.54
N GLU A 61 9.40 -6.16 4.66
CA GLU A 61 9.24 -5.38 5.88
C GLU A 61 7.93 -4.60 5.88
N VAL A 62 7.18 -4.69 6.99
CA VAL A 62 5.99 -3.90 7.26
C VAL A 62 6.39 -2.68 8.09
N GLU A 63 5.99 -1.50 7.66
CA GLU A 63 6.24 -0.24 8.37
C GLU A 63 5.14 0.06 9.39
N ALA A 64 3.87 -0.11 8.98
CA ALA A 64 2.72 0.14 9.84
C ALA A 64 1.54 -0.80 9.52
N THR A 65 0.65 -0.96 10.48
CA THR A 65 -0.65 -1.61 10.32
C THR A 65 -1.71 -0.77 11.00
N ASN A 66 -2.78 -0.43 10.29
CA ASN A 66 -3.84 0.44 10.77
C ASN A 66 -5.21 -0.22 10.64
N VAL A 67 -6.09 0.05 11.60
CA VAL A 67 -7.52 -0.23 11.48
C VAL A 67 -8.15 0.88 10.67
N GLU A 68 -8.98 0.54 9.69
CA GLU A 68 -9.55 1.48 8.74
C GLU A 68 -11.06 1.71 8.94
N TYR A 69 -11.68 2.50 8.05
CA TYR A 69 -13.08 2.96 8.17
C TYR A 69 -14.11 1.86 7.92
N GLY A 70 -13.83 0.96 6.98
CA GLY A 70 -14.79 -0.05 6.59
C GLY A 70 -14.89 -1.20 7.58
N PRO A 71 -15.99 -1.96 7.57
CA PRO A 71 -16.17 -3.11 8.46
C PRO A 71 -15.10 -4.18 8.19
N GLY A 72 -14.31 -4.49 9.22
CA GLY A 72 -13.17 -5.42 9.12
C GLY A 72 -12.00 -4.91 8.27
N GLN A 73 -11.96 -3.61 7.93
CA GLN A 73 -10.95 -3.04 7.05
C GLN A 73 -9.65 -2.73 7.79
N THR A 74 -8.55 -3.05 7.15
CA THR A 74 -7.19 -2.85 7.66
C THR A 74 -6.29 -2.38 6.54
N GLU A 75 -5.39 -1.48 6.85
CA GLU A 75 -4.28 -1.07 5.99
C GLU A 75 -2.96 -1.66 6.48
N ILE A 76 -2.15 -2.15 5.56
CA ILE A 76 -0.81 -2.66 5.85
C ILE A 76 0.19 -1.99 4.91
N ASN A 77 1.11 -1.24 5.50
CA ASN A 77 2.06 -0.40 4.79
C ASN A 77 3.40 -1.12 4.68
N LEU A 78 3.86 -1.33 3.47
CA LEU A 78 5.17 -1.93 3.22
C LEU A 78 6.26 -0.85 3.26
N ARG A 79 7.39 -1.18 3.87
CA ARG A 79 8.55 -0.30 3.87
C ARG A 79 9.07 -0.10 2.45
N TYR A 80 9.40 1.14 2.11
CA TYR A 80 9.92 1.49 0.79
C TYR A 80 11.19 0.71 0.40
N GLY A 81 11.34 0.47 -0.88
CA GLY A 81 12.49 -0.19 -1.47
C GLY A 81 12.57 0.06 -2.96
N SER A 82 13.44 -0.65 -3.67
CA SER A 82 13.52 -0.53 -5.12
C SER A 82 12.17 -0.83 -5.78
N LEU A 83 11.86 -0.15 -6.87
CA LEU A 83 10.58 -0.30 -7.56
C LEU A 83 10.28 -1.76 -7.96
N MET A 84 11.30 -2.54 -8.39
CA MET A 84 11.09 -3.93 -8.78
C MET A 84 10.82 -4.82 -7.59
N ASP A 85 11.62 -4.68 -6.52
CA ASP A 85 11.39 -5.43 -5.29
C ASP A 85 9.99 -5.13 -4.73
N MET A 86 9.56 -3.85 -4.75
CA MET A 86 8.23 -3.46 -4.28
C MET A 86 7.12 -4.07 -5.12
N ALA A 87 7.28 -4.16 -6.44
CA ALA A 87 6.31 -4.83 -7.31
C ALA A 87 6.17 -6.32 -6.95
N ASP A 88 7.27 -7.03 -6.76
CA ASP A 88 7.28 -8.43 -6.35
C ASP A 88 6.73 -8.60 -4.93
N HIS A 89 7.14 -7.74 -3.99
CA HIS A 89 6.65 -7.74 -2.61
C HIS A 89 5.14 -7.55 -2.54
N THR A 90 4.57 -6.67 -3.36
CA THR A 90 3.10 -6.44 -3.42
C THR A 90 2.34 -7.70 -3.86
N VAL A 91 2.89 -8.48 -4.78
CA VAL A 91 2.30 -9.76 -5.20
C VAL A 91 2.39 -10.78 -4.08
N TYR A 92 3.59 -11.00 -3.51
CA TYR A 92 3.80 -11.97 -2.43
C TYR A 92 3.01 -11.60 -1.17
N PHE A 93 2.91 -10.32 -0.84
CA PHE A 93 2.11 -9.80 0.24
C PHE A 93 0.68 -10.33 0.19
N LYS A 94 -0.02 -10.18 -0.94
CA LYS A 94 -1.40 -10.64 -1.09
C LYS A 94 -1.55 -12.15 -0.90
N TYR A 95 -0.54 -12.94 -1.29
CA TYR A 95 -0.51 -14.38 -1.04
C TYR A 95 -0.35 -14.69 0.44
N ILE A 96 0.64 -14.10 1.07
CA ILE A 96 0.98 -14.36 2.48
C ILE A 96 -0.18 -13.95 3.39
N VAL A 97 -0.78 -12.78 3.18
CA VAL A 97 -1.92 -12.33 3.97
C VAL A 97 -3.10 -13.31 3.88
N ARG A 98 -3.42 -13.80 2.67
CA ARG A 98 -4.48 -14.81 2.49
C ARG A 98 -4.17 -16.13 3.21
N LEU A 99 -2.94 -16.61 3.11
CA LEU A 99 -2.52 -17.86 3.75
C LEU A 99 -2.57 -17.76 5.28
N VAL A 100 -2.09 -16.64 5.83
CA VAL A 100 -2.13 -16.41 7.28
C VAL A 100 -3.56 -16.23 7.76
N ALA A 101 -4.38 -15.41 7.09
CA ALA A 101 -5.79 -15.25 7.41
C ALA A 101 -6.50 -16.63 7.49
N LYS A 102 -6.28 -17.48 6.47
CA LYS A 102 -6.88 -18.84 6.46
C LYS A 102 -6.42 -19.71 7.64
N ARG A 103 -5.18 -19.60 8.08
CA ARG A 103 -4.67 -20.31 9.27
C ARG A 103 -5.38 -19.88 10.57
N HIS A 104 -5.85 -18.65 10.61
CA HIS A 104 -6.62 -18.09 11.73
C HIS A 104 -8.15 -18.26 11.57
N GLY A 105 -8.61 -19.04 10.59
CA GLY A 105 -10.04 -19.22 10.31
C GLY A 105 -10.71 -17.96 9.74
N LEU A 106 -9.93 -17.08 9.11
CA LEU A 106 -10.39 -15.83 8.52
C LEU A 106 -10.36 -15.89 6.99
N ASN A 107 -11.27 -15.16 6.38
CA ASN A 107 -11.21 -14.80 4.97
C ASN A 107 -10.71 -13.36 4.81
N VAL A 108 -10.12 -13.04 3.67
CA VAL A 108 -9.66 -11.69 3.36
C VAL A 108 -9.91 -11.35 1.88
N THR A 109 -10.32 -10.12 1.62
CA THR A 109 -10.47 -9.60 0.27
C THR A 109 -9.68 -8.32 0.04
N PHE A 110 -9.07 -8.22 -1.14
CA PHE A 110 -8.47 -7.01 -1.70
C PHE A 110 -9.34 -6.40 -2.81
N MET A 111 -10.62 -6.78 -2.87
CA MET A 111 -11.58 -6.20 -3.81
C MET A 111 -11.71 -4.70 -3.55
N ALA A 112 -11.64 -3.89 -4.60
CA ALA A 112 -11.63 -2.43 -4.47
C ALA A 112 -12.89 -1.89 -3.76
N LYS A 113 -14.06 -2.47 -4.00
CA LYS A 113 -15.33 -2.04 -3.40
C LYS A 113 -16.17 -3.25 -2.96
N PRO A 114 -15.83 -3.91 -1.82
CA PRO A 114 -16.58 -5.09 -1.36
C PRO A 114 -17.99 -4.75 -0.87
N PHE A 115 -18.20 -3.53 -0.36
CA PHE A 115 -19.49 -3.03 0.10
C PHE A 115 -19.83 -1.71 -0.58
N LEU A 116 -21.02 -1.61 -1.17
CA LEU A 116 -21.42 -0.42 -1.94
C LEU A 116 -21.48 0.86 -1.10
N GLN A 117 -21.91 0.75 0.16
CA GLN A 117 -22.16 1.88 1.05
C GLN A 117 -20.99 2.18 2.03
N GLU A 118 -20.00 1.27 2.08
CA GLU A 118 -18.88 1.39 3.00
C GLU A 118 -17.60 1.87 2.29
N ALA A 119 -16.51 2.09 3.05
CA ALA A 119 -15.22 2.40 2.48
C ALA A 119 -14.70 1.28 1.56
N GLY A 120 -14.07 1.64 0.47
CA GLY A 120 -13.40 0.70 -0.44
C GLY A 120 -11.93 0.52 -0.08
N ASN A 121 -11.29 -0.50 -0.65
CA ASN A 121 -9.87 -0.76 -0.48
C ASN A 121 -9.06 0.04 -1.51
N GLY A 122 -8.18 0.90 -1.02
CA GLY A 122 -7.15 1.55 -1.80
C GLY A 122 -5.87 0.73 -1.90
N MET A 123 -5.02 1.13 -2.80
CA MET A 123 -3.61 0.79 -2.83
C MET A 123 -2.83 2.05 -3.19
N HIS A 124 -2.36 2.76 -2.19
CA HIS A 124 -1.50 3.92 -2.42
C HIS A 124 -0.11 3.46 -2.85
N VAL A 125 0.45 4.14 -3.82
CA VAL A 125 1.80 3.89 -4.31
C VAL A 125 2.63 5.15 -4.12
N HIS A 126 3.45 5.15 -3.08
CA HIS A 126 4.44 6.20 -2.86
C HIS A 126 5.61 6.01 -3.81
N GLN A 127 6.13 7.10 -4.32
CA GLN A 127 7.22 7.06 -5.28
C GLN A 127 8.24 8.15 -4.99
N SER A 128 9.51 7.81 -5.11
CA SER A 128 10.60 8.79 -5.11
C SER A 128 11.63 8.46 -6.18
N LEU A 129 12.33 9.50 -6.62
CA LEU A 129 13.49 9.35 -7.49
C LEU A 129 14.76 9.56 -6.66
N THR A 130 15.77 8.74 -6.94
CA THR A 130 17.07 8.84 -6.29
C THR A 130 18.16 9.16 -7.32
N ARG A 131 19.17 9.89 -6.90
CA ARG A 131 20.41 10.12 -7.64
C ARG A 131 21.57 10.08 -6.65
N ASP A 132 22.58 9.28 -6.94
CA ASP A 132 23.73 9.08 -6.05
C ASP A 132 23.33 8.74 -4.59
N GLY A 133 22.28 7.90 -4.44
CA GLY A 133 21.75 7.48 -3.15
C GLY A 133 20.95 8.54 -2.38
N ARG A 134 20.63 9.69 -2.99
CA ARG A 134 19.85 10.77 -2.36
C ARG A 134 18.50 10.92 -3.04
N ASN A 135 17.45 11.13 -2.23
CA ASN A 135 16.12 11.44 -2.75
C ASN A 135 16.12 12.84 -3.38
N VAL A 136 15.92 12.89 -4.69
CA VAL A 136 15.93 14.17 -5.45
C VAL A 136 14.68 15.02 -5.22
N PHE A 137 13.65 14.52 -4.54
CA PHE A 137 12.46 15.29 -4.18
C PHE A 137 12.62 16.00 -2.81
N ALA A 138 13.62 15.60 -2.00
CA ALA A 138 13.83 16.15 -0.67
C ALA A 138 14.31 17.60 -0.67
N GLU A 139 15.03 18.02 -1.70
CA GLU A 139 15.47 19.40 -1.86
C GLU A 139 14.28 20.28 -2.26
N ARG A 140 14.16 21.46 -1.64
CA ARG A 140 13.13 22.45 -1.98
C ARG A 140 13.75 23.68 -2.61
N ASP A 141 13.10 24.19 -3.64
CA ASP A 141 13.38 25.55 -4.12
C ASP A 141 12.80 26.53 -3.09
N GLU A 142 13.53 27.58 -2.72
CA GLU A 142 13.17 28.52 -1.63
C GLU A 142 11.77 29.12 -1.80
N ASP A 143 11.31 29.34 -3.02
CA ASP A 143 10.03 29.98 -3.35
C ASP A 143 8.93 28.99 -3.76
N SER A 144 9.08 27.67 -3.53
CA SER A 144 8.12 26.69 -4.01
C SER A 144 7.53 25.80 -2.93
N ILE A 145 6.21 25.82 -2.80
CA ILE A 145 5.44 24.87 -1.95
C ILE A 145 5.35 23.45 -2.55
N LEU A 146 5.61 23.29 -3.85
CA LEU A 146 5.56 22.01 -4.57
C LEU A 146 6.94 21.35 -4.74
N GLY A 147 7.89 21.62 -3.84
CA GLY A 147 9.23 21.05 -3.91
C GLY A 147 10.07 21.69 -5.02
N ASN A 148 11.01 20.92 -5.57
CA ASN A 148 11.94 21.38 -6.61
C ASN A 148 11.41 21.15 -8.04
N SER A 149 12.18 21.61 -9.03
CA SER A 149 11.81 21.51 -10.45
C SER A 149 11.66 20.05 -10.92
N THR A 150 12.44 19.11 -10.39
CA THR A 150 12.35 17.68 -10.74
C THR A 150 11.04 17.08 -10.25
N MET A 151 10.68 17.35 -9.00
CA MET A 151 9.40 16.90 -8.42
C MET A 151 8.21 17.48 -9.21
N ARG A 152 8.23 18.77 -9.53
CA ARG A 152 7.15 19.39 -10.32
C ARG A 152 6.98 18.77 -11.70
N ARG A 153 8.09 18.48 -12.39
CA ARG A 153 8.04 17.81 -13.71
C ARG A 153 7.49 16.38 -13.59
N TYR A 154 7.88 15.65 -12.53
CA TYR A 154 7.37 14.32 -12.25
C TYR A 154 5.87 14.32 -12.02
N LEU A 155 5.39 15.18 -11.12
CA LEU A 155 3.94 15.35 -10.84
C LEU A 155 3.16 15.78 -12.09
N THR A 156 3.71 16.71 -12.87
CA THR A 156 3.10 17.15 -14.14
C THR A 156 2.97 15.96 -15.12
N GLY A 157 3.97 15.09 -15.18
CA GLY A 157 3.93 13.88 -16.00
C GLY A 157 2.81 12.93 -15.57
N LEU A 158 2.68 12.66 -14.25
CA LEU A 158 1.60 11.83 -13.72
C LEU A 158 0.22 12.42 -14.05
N LEU A 159 0.02 13.72 -13.79
CA LEU A 159 -1.24 14.40 -14.08
C LEU A 159 -1.59 14.40 -15.57
N ARG A 160 -0.60 14.63 -16.42
CA ARG A 160 -0.80 14.65 -17.89
C ARG A 160 -1.21 13.31 -18.44
N HIS A 161 -0.69 12.21 -17.87
CA HIS A 161 -0.95 10.83 -18.33
C HIS A 161 -1.93 10.08 -17.44
N HIS A 162 -2.62 10.78 -16.53
CA HIS A 162 -3.54 10.17 -15.58
C HIS A 162 -4.64 9.34 -16.25
N LYS A 163 -5.21 9.82 -17.36
CA LYS A 163 -6.28 9.10 -18.08
C LYS A 163 -5.80 7.78 -18.66
N GLU A 164 -4.62 7.77 -19.26
CA GLU A 164 -4.03 6.57 -19.83
C GLU A 164 -3.63 5.57 -18.74
N LEU A 165 -3.18 6.07 -17.59
CA LEU A 165 -2.81 5.24 -16.44
C LEU A 165 -4.01 4.54 -15.79
N GLN A 166 -5.23 5.11 -15.89
CA GLN A 166 -6.45 4.51 -15.32
C GLN A 166 -6.67 3.06 -15.78
N LEU A 167 -6.38 2.76 -17.05
CA LEU A 167 -6.53 1.40 -17.59
C LEU A 167 -5.72 0.35 -16.80
N VAL A 168 -4.58 0.75 -16.22
CA VAL A 168 -3.69 -0.14 -15.47
C VAL A 168 -3.93 -0.03 -13.96
N MET A 169 -4.18 1.19 -13.46
CA MET A 169 -4.29 1.46 -12.03
C MET A 169 -5.67 1.12 -11.46
N THR A 170 -6.72 1.23 -12.28
CA THR A 170 -8.11 0.96 -11.87
C THR A 170 -8.83 0.11 -12.93
N PRO A 171 -8.38 -1.12 -13.17
CA PRO A 171 -8.88 -1.96 -14.27
C PRO A 171 -10.29 -2.49 -14.04
N THR A 172 -10.84 -2.34 -12.83
CA THR A 172 -12.21 -2.77 -12.48
C THR A 172 -13.01 -1.58 -11.95
N ILE A 173 -14.31 -1.60 -12.19
CA ILE A 173 -15.29 -0.63 -11.70
C ILE A 173 -15.87 -1.15 -10.38
#